data_8e431b964a9aa3721ed427482d30f856
#
_entry.id   8e431b964a9aa3721ed427482d30f856
#
_cell.length_a   1.000
_cell.length_b   1.000
_cell.length_c   1.000
_cell.angle_alpha   90.00
_cell.angle_beta   90.00
_cell.angle_gamma   90.00
#
_symmetry.space_group_name_H-M   'P 1'
#
loop_
_entity.id
_entity.type
_entity.pdbx_description
1 polymer ?
#
loop_
_entity_poly.entity_id
_entity_poly.type
_entity_poly.pdbx_seq_one_letter_code
_entity_poly.pdbx_strand_id
1 'polypeptide(L)'
;TIVPGSLHSKSKTNVRWEKFEEIREYQGNLSIDVGKVALSSALTIIYPSTGARDDYCTAIAGILVKNSDWTDDEIDNFVSRIAEHADDEDLAKRLKKGTSSRRTARKFGINKIHEITGYSHKNLTTLFNWIGLFKDASLQVSKDTIEKIEEYGANRYYVHLNVPQKNVDGVGLKTIKKKIWIDGESLMKLKLFCDIAMSQAKVWIPRMTPKEFEEIMMAKFY
;
A
#
# COMPACT_ATOMS: atom_id res chain seq x y z
N THR A 1 -22.58 8.92 18.12
CA THR A 1 -22.74 7.46 18.19
C THR A 1 -24.08 7.17 18.85
N ILE A 2 -24.92 6.34 18.23
CA ILE A 2 -26.21 5.91 18.77
C ILE A 2 -25.97 4.55 19.45
N VAL A 3 -26.29 4.45 20.71
CA VAL A 3 -26.08 3.25 21.53
C VAL A 3 -27.42 2.59 21.82
N PRO A 4 -27.56 1.27 21.75
CA PRO A 4 -28.76 0.57 22.18
C PRO A 4 -29.16 0.94 23.59
N GLY A 5 -30.45 1.12 23.81
CA GLY A 5 -31.01 1.65 25.06
C GLY A 5 -31.20 3.17 25.07
N SER A 6 -30.57 3.93 24.17
CA SER A 6 -30.76 5.38 24.02
C SER A 6 -32.06 5.69 23.29
N LEU A 7 -32.61 6.91 23.53
CA LEU A 7 -33.76 7.41 22.79
C LEU A 7 -33.30 8.10 21.51
N HIS A 8 -33.81 7.63 20.36
CA HIS A 8 -33.50 8.28 19.09
C HIS A 8 -34.12 9.69 19.03
N SER A 9 -33.31 10.70 18.78
CA SER A 9 -33.71 12.13 18.94
C SER A 9 -34.88 12.54 18.04
N LYS A 10 -34.96 12.03 16.81
CA LYS A 10 -36.01 12.37 15.85
C LYS A 10 -37.25 11.53 16.01
N SER A 11 -37.13 10.21 16.05
CA SER A 11 -38.27 9.28 16.08
C SER A 11 -38.86 9.09 17.48
N LYS A 12 -38.14 9.52 18.53
CA LYS A 12 -38.53 9.31 19.94
C LYS A 12 -38.72 7.82 20.31
N THR A 13 -38.12 6.94 19.53
CA THR A 13 -38.14 5.50 19.80
C THR A 13 -36.86 5.05 20.47
N ASN A 14 -36.98 4.04 21.32
CA ASN A 14 -35.78 3.43 21.93
C ASN A 14 -34.98 2.70 20.86
N VAL A 15 -33.71 2.96 20.81
CA VAL A 15 -32.76 2.19 19.99
C VAL A 15 -32.62 0.80 20.61
N ARG A 16 -32.84 -0.22 19.82
CA ARG A 16 -32.72 -1.62 20.24
C ARG A 16 -31.81 -2.36 19.29
N TRP A 17 -31.20 -3.43 19.81
CA TRP A 17 -30.57 -4.41 18.95
C TRP A 17 -31.65 -5.12 18.13
N GLU A 18 -31.48 -5.15 16.82
CA GLU A 18 -32.32 -5.97 15.94
C GLU A 18 -31.98 -7.44 16.14
N LYS A 19 -30.70 -7.73 16.28
CA LYS A 19 -30.17 -9.06 16.55
C LYS A 19 -29.02 -8.94 17.54
N PHE A 20 -29.09 -9.66 18.65
CA PHE A 20 -28.01 -9.76 19.60
C PHE A 20 -27.39 -11.16 19.47
N GLU A 21 -26.15 -11.20 19.02
CA GLU A 21 -25.36 -12.44 18.97
C GLU A 21 -24.19 -12.33 19.93
N GLU A 22 -23.72 -13.49 20.39
CA GLU A 22 -22.54 -13.57 21.21
C GLU A 22 -21.34 -12.97 20.47
N ILE A 23 -20.57 -12.12 21.16
CA ILE A 23 -19.35 -11.53 20.61
C ILE A 23 -18.35 -12.65 20.38
N ARG A 24 -18.02 -12.92 19.13
CA ARG A 24 -17.00 -13.91 18.76
C ARG A 24 -15.65 -13.22 18.64
N GLU A 25 -14.63 -13.90 19.11
CA GLU A 25 -13.27 -13.46 18.91
C GLU A 25 -12.91 -13.54 17.40
N TYR A 26 -12.38 -12.45 16.87
CA TYR A 26 -11.96 -12.41 15.47
C TYR A 26 -10.51 -12.93 15.35
N GLN A 27 -10.34 -14.00 14.57
CA GLN A 27 -9.06 -14.69 14.40
C GLN A 27 -8.17 -14.13 13.28
N GLY A 28 -8.58 -13.05 12.60
CA GLY A 28 -7.87 -12.43 11.49
C GLY A 28 -7.21 -11.09 11.83
N ASN A 29 -6.66 -10.45 10.82
CA ASN A 29 -6.20 -9.06 10.91
C ASN A 29 -7.36 -8.12 10.51
N LEU A 30 -8.13 -7.68 11.50
CA LEU A 30 -9.33 -6.85 11.30
C LEU A 30 -9.05 -5.62 10.42
N SER A 31 -7.91 -4.95 10.59
CA SER A 31 -7.55 -3.76 9.82
C SER A 31 -7.39 -4.08 8.33
N ILE A 32 -6.74 -5.18 8.02
CA ILE A 32 -6.54 -5.63 6.63
C ILE A 32 -7.86 -6.05 6.01
N ASP A 33 -8.69 -6.80 6.75
CA ASP A 33 -9.93 -7.32 6.20
C ASP A 33 -10.99 -6.23 6.02
N VAL A 34 -11.07 -5.27 6.92
CA VAL A 34 -11.85 -4.04 6.72
C VAL A 34 -11.32 -3.26 5.51
N GLY A 35 -9.99 -3.17 5.36
CA GLY A 35 -9.35 -2.58 4.19
C GLY A 35 -9.73 -3.26 2.87
N LYS A 36 -9.80 -4.61 2.84
CA LYS A 36 -10.26 -5.37 1.66
C LYS A 36 -11.70 -5.04 1.29
N VAL A 37 -12.60 -4.99 2.27
CA VAL A 37 -14.02 -4.63 2.05
C VAL A 37 -14.13 -3.20 1.53
N ALA A 38 -13.43 -2.25 2.15
CA ALA A 38 -13.44 -0.85 1.72
C ALA A 38 -12.88 -0.68 0.30
N LEU A 39 -11.77 -1.35 -0.02
CA LEU A 39 -11.18 -1.34 -1.36
C LEU A 39 -12.14 -1.95 -2.39
N SER A 40 -12.73 -3.11 -2.09
CA SER A 40 -13.70 -3.75 -2.98
C SER A 40 -14.87 -2.82 -3.28
N SER A 41 -15.47 -2.22 -2.25
CA SER A 41 -16.57 -1.27 -2.40
C SER A 41 -16.18 -0.04 -3.23
N ALA A 42 -15.00 0.55 -2.98
CA ALA A 42 -14.52 1.68 -3.76
C ALA A 42 -14.29 1.32 -5.24
N LEU A 43 -13.73 0.15 -5.51
CA LEU A 43 -13.50 -0.33 -6.88
C LEU A 43 -14.81 -0.68 -7.60
N THR A 44 -15.84 -1.13 -6.88
CA THR A 44 -17.19 -1.32 -7.42
C THR A 44 -17.83 0.01 -7.81
N ILE A 45 -17.70 1.05 -6.98
CA ILE A 45 -18.26 2.38 -7.27
C ILE A 45 -17.65 2.98 -8.55
N ILE A 46 -16.38 2.76 -8.80
CA ILE A 46 -15.69 3.27 -9.98
C ILE A 46 -15.63 2.28 -11.14
N TYR A 47 -16.44 1.22 -11.08
CA TYR A 47 -16.49 0.18 -12.10
C TYR A 47 -16.89 0.78 -13.44
N PRO A 48 -16.17 0.50 -14.55
CA PRO A 48 -16.42 1.16 -15.82
C PRO A 48 -17.68 0.62 -16.53
N SER A 49 -18.17 1.41 -17.49
CA SER A 49 -19.21 0.96 -18.43
C SER A 49 -18.72 -0.19 -19.32
N THR A 50 -19.64 -0.78 -20.05
CA THR A 50 -19.36 -1.86 -21.02
C THR A 50 -18.24 -1.48 -21.99
N GLY A 51 -17.37 -2.44 -22.28
CA GLY A 51 -16.22 -2.28 -23.21
C GLY A 51 -14.87 -2.14 -22.50
N ALA A 52 -14.81 -1.53 -21.32
CA ALA A 52 -13.56 -1.38 -20.55
C ALA A 52 -13.44 -2.33 -19.35
N ARG A 53 -14.49 -3.10 -19.03
CA ARG A 53 -14.60 -3.95 -17.84
C ARG A 53 -13.54 -5.03 -17.78
N ASP A 54 -13.20 -5.63 -18.92
CA ASP A 54 -12.17 -6.68 -18.99
C ASP A 54 -10.79 -6.15 -18.65
N ASP A 55 -10.41 -5.03 -19.25
CA ASP A 55 -9.14 -4.35 -18.97
C ASP A 55 -9.06 -3.88 -17.52
N TYR A 56 -10.16 -3.38 -16.97
CA TYR A 56 -10.26 -2.94 -15.58
C TYR A 56 -10.01 -4.09 -14.61
N CYS A 57 -10.73 -5.20 -14.75
CA CYS A 57 -10.54 -6.40 -13.93
C CYS A 57 -9.13 -6.98 -14.08
N THR A 58 -8.59 -6.99 -15.31
CA THR A 58 -7.23 -7.43 -15.58
C THR A 58 -6.19 -6.51 -14.92
N ALA A 59 -6.44 -5.20 -14.88
CA ALA A 59 -5.55 -4.25 -14.22
C ALA A 59 -5.55 -4.42 -12.70
N ILE A 60 -6.72 -4.63 -12.08
CA ILE A 60 -6.81 -4.94 -10.64
C ILE A 60 -6.06 -6.23 -10.34
N ALA A 61 -6.32 -7.31 -11.06
CA ALA A 61 -5.64 -8.58 -10.88
C ALA A 61 -4.11 -8.44 -11.05
N GLY A 62 -3.66 -7.67 -12.06
CA GLY A 62 -2.24 -7.41 -12.29
C GLY A 62 -1.56 -6.65 -11.14
N ILE A 63 -2.27 -5.71 -10.51
CA ILE A 63 -1.78 -4.99 -9.32
C ILE A 63 -1.63 -5.97 -8.14
N LEU A 64 -2.65 -6.79 -7.89
CA LEU A 64 -2.65 -7.77 -6.80
C LEU A 64 -1.56 -8.83 -6.99
N VAL A 65 -1.47 -9.42 -8.17
CA VAL A 65 -0.41 -10.40 -8.52
C VAL A 65 0.99 -9.85 -8.28
N LYS A 66 1.21 -8.57 -8.57
CA LYS A 66 2.54 -7.96 -8.48
C LYS A 66 2.93 -7.53 -7.07
N ASN A 67 1.94 -7.10 -6.27
CA ASN A 67 2.21 -6.35 -5.04
C ASN A 67 1.64 -7.03 -3.77
N SER A 68 1.00 -8.20 -3.90
CA SER A 68 0.52 -8.97 -2.75
C SER A 68 1.04 -10.40 -2.79
N ASP A 69 0.95 -11.07 -1.65
CA ASP A 69 1.24 -12.50 -1.50
C ASP A 69 -0.05 -13.35 -1.67
N TRP A 70 -1.10 -12.76 -2.21
CA TRP A 70 -2.38 -13.45 -2.42
C TRP A 70 -2.24 -14.56 -3.45
N THR A 71 -2.91 -15.66 -3.19
CA THR A 71 -3.05 -16.77 -4.13
C THR A 71 -3.90 -16.37 -5.34
N ASP A 72 -3.81 -17.14 -6.41
CA ASP A 72 -4.64 -16.91 -7.60
C ASP A 72 -6.13 -16.98 -7.26
N ASP A 73 -6.54 -17.91 -6.39
CA ASP A 73 -7.93 -18.07 -5.96
C ASP A 73 -8.43 -16.87 -5.14
N GLU A 74 -7.58 -16.29 -4.28
CA GLU A 74 -7.94 -15.08 -3.52
C GLU A 74 -8.12 -13.89 -4.45
N ILE A 75 -7.25 -13.73 -5.45
CA ILE A 75 -7.33 -12.66 -6.44
C ILE A 75 -8.56 -12.85 -7.33
N ASP A 76 -8.79 -14.07 -7.81
CA ASP A 76 -9.95 -14.40 -8.64
C ASP A 76 -11.26 -14.15 -7.89
N ASN A 77 -11.34 -14.55 -6.61
CA ASN A 77 -12.47 -14.24 -5.74
C ASN A 77 -12.66 -12.74 -5.55
N PHE A 78 -11.59 -12.00 -5.28
CA PHE A 78 -11.70 -10.57 -5.02
C PHE A 78 -12.19 -9.81 -6.27
N VAL A 79 -11.63 -10.11 -7.43
CA VAL A 79 -12.01 -9.46 -8.70
C VAL A 79 -13.42 -9.85 -9.13
N SER A 80 -13.80 -11.12 -8.97
CA SER A 80 -15.17 -11.57 -9.31
C SER A 80 -16.22 -10.93 -8.42
N ARG A 81 -15.95 -10.74 -7.12
CA ARG A 81 -16.87 -10.04 -6.20
C ARG A 81 -17.08 -8.58 -6.59
N ILE A 82 -16.05 -7.89 -7.03
CA ILE A 82 -16.16 -6.50 -7.54
C ILE A 82 -17.08 -6.48 -8.77
N ALA A 83 -16.89 -7.40 -9.71
CA ALA A 83 -17.71 -7.51 -10.92
C ALA A 83 -19.16 -7.91 -10.61
N GLU A 84 -19.38 -8.84 -9.69
CA GLU A 84 -20.69 -9.26 -9.21
C GLU A 84 -21.48 -8.10 -8.59
N HIS A 85 -20.84 -7.34 -7.68
CA HIS A 85 -21.45 -6.18 -7.04
C HIS A 85 -21.66 -4.98 -7.98
N ALA A 86 -20.97 -4.97 -9.11
CA ALA A 86 -21.15 -3.97 -10.18
C ALA A 86 -22.13 -4.43 -11.26
N ASP A 87 -22.87 -5.51 -11.05
CA ASP A 87 -23.83 -6.11 -12.00
C ASP A 87 -23.21 -6.32 -13.40
N ASP A 88 -21.97 -6.92 -13.44
CA ASP A 88 -21.32 -7.24 -14.71
C ASP A 88 -21.98 -8.45 -15.37
N GLU A 89 -22.55 -8.26 -16.56
CA GLU A 89 -23.23 -9.29 -17.34
C GLU A 89 -22.28 -10.44 -17.79
N ASP A 90 -21.00 -10.19 -17.85
CA ASP A 90 -19.96 -11.14 -18.29
C ASP A 90 -19.15 -11.73 -17.10
N LEU A 91 -19.78 -11.94 -15.94
CA LEU A 91 -19.11 -12.39 -14.72
C LEU A 91 -18.21 -13.62 -14.94
N ALA A 92 -18.67 -14.57 -15.76
CA ALA A 92 -17.89 -15.78 -16.09
C ALA A 92 -16.51 -15.47 -16.70
N LYS A 93 -16.39 -14.37 -17.45
CA LYS A 93 -15.11 -13.90 -18.01
C LYS A 93 -14.19 -13.28 -16.95
N ARG A 94 -14.71 -12.93 -15.77
CA ARG A 94 -13.94 -12.31 -14.68
C ARG A 94 -13.35 -13.33 -13.72
N LEU A 95 -13.89 -14.57 -13.69
CA LEU A 95 -13.56 -15.62 -12.72
C LEU A 95 -12.14 -16.17 -12.74
N LYS A 96 -11.28 -15.79 -13.65
CA LYS A 96 -9.90 -16.33 -13.74
C LYS A 96 -8.88 -15.25 -14.04
N LYS A 97 -9.08 -14.05 -13.50
CA LYS A 97 -8.20 -12.92 -13.80
C LYS A 97 -6.85 -13.01 -13.08
N GLY A 98 -6.80 -13.52 -11.86
CA GLY A 98 -5.57 -13.76 -11.11
C GLY A 98 -4.68 -14.78 -11.84
N THR A 99 -5.23 -15.95 -12.11
CA THR A 99 -4.56 -17.02 -12.86
C THR A 99 -4.09 -16.55 -14.25
N SER A 100 -4.94 -15.82 -14.96
CA SER A 100 -4.61 -15.28 -16.28
C SER A 100 -3.49 -14.23 -16.19
N SER A 101 -3.54 -13.34 -15.19
CA SER A 101 -2.54 -12.27 -15.02
C SER A 101 -1.15 -12.79 -14.68
N ARG A 102 -1.04 -13.92 -13.95
CA ARG A 102 0.26 -14.56 -13.70
C ARG A 102 0.87 -15.17 -14.96
N ARG A 103 0.02 -15.73 -15.83
CA ARG A 103 0.47 -16.40 -17.08
C ARG A 103 0.81 -15.42 -18.19
N THR A 104 0.17 -14.26 -18.21
CA THR A 104 0.37 -13.29 -19.27
C THR A 104 1.33 -12.20 -18.83
N ALA A 105 2.31 -11.87 -19.67
CA ALA A 105 3.22 -10.74 -19.44
C ALA A 105 2.54 -9.35 -19.57
N ARG A 106 1.23 -9.30 -19.77
CA ARG A 106 0.46 -8.04 -19.84
C ARG A 106 0.45 -7.38 -18.47
N LYS A 107 1.30 -6.39 -18.32
CA LYS A 107 1.46 -5.60 -17.08
C LYS A 107 0.50 -4.43 -17.06
N PHE A 108 -0.79 -4.70 -16.99
CA PHE A 108 -1.74 -3.66 -16.62
C PHE A 108 -1.55 -3.33 -15.14
N GLY A 109 -1.75 -2.07 -14.79
CA GLY A 109 -1.56 -1.60 -13.43
C GLY A 109 -2.38 -0.33 -13.18
N ILE A 110 -1.96 0.48 -12.21
CA ILE A 110 -2.63 1.75 -11.85
C ILE A 110 -2.85 2.66 -13.06
N ASN A 111 -1.89 2.73 -13.98
CA ASN A 111 -2.00 3.56 -15.18
C ASN A 111 -3.23 3.17 -16.02
N LYS A 112 -3.51 1.87 -16.13
CA LYS A 112 -4.65 1.39 -16.88
C LYS A 112 -5.98 1.71 -16.19
N ILE A 113 -6.04 1.58 -14.86
CA ILE A 113 -7.22 1.98 -14.08
C ILE A 113 -7.44 3.50 -14.21
N HIS A 114 -6.38 4.29 -14.11
CA HIS A 114 -6.44 5.74 -14.31
C HIS A 114 -7.01 6.11 -15.70
N GLU A 115 -6.49 5.48 -16.76
CA GLU A 115 -6.95 5.67 -18.15
C GLU A 115 -8.44 5.37 -18.31
N ILE A 116 -8.91 4.27 -17.72
CA ILE A 116 -10.31 3.83 -17.82
C ILE A 116 -11.25 4.69 -17.00
N THR A 117 -10.86 5.06 -15.77
CA THR A 117 -11.76 5.66 -14.77
C THR A 117 -11.61 7.17 -14.63
N GLY A 118 -10.50 7.74 -15.10
CA GLY A 118 -10.15 9.15 -14.89
C GLY A 118 -9.68 9.49 -13.47
N TYR A 119 -9.67 8.52 -12.53
CA TYR A 119 -9.20 8.75 -11.16
C TYR A 119 -7.69 8.95 -11.12
N SER A 120 -7.23 9.95 -10.34
CA SER A 120 -5.79 10.24 -10.25
C SER A 120 -4.99 9.07 -9.69
N HIS A 121 -3.75 8.93 -10.14
CA HIS A 121 -2.80 7.91 -9.62
C HIS A 121 -2.68 7.98 -8.10
N LYS A 122 -2.65 9.19 -7.52
CA LYS A 122 -2.58 9.39 -6.08
C LYS A 122 -3.78 8.76 -5.36
N ASN A 123 -4.99 8.99 -5.87
CA ASN A 123 -6.20 8.44 -5.26
C ASN A 123 -6.23 6.92 -5.37
N LEU A 124 -5.92 6.37 -6.54
CA LEU A 124 -5.85 4.93 -6.77
C LEU A 124 -4.79 4.28 -5.88
N THR A 125 -3.59 4.85 -5.78
CA THR A 125 -2.55 4.38 -4.86
C THR A 125 -3.04 4.38 -3.41
N THR A 126 -3.75 5.41 -2.99
CA THR A 126 -4.32 5.50 -1.64
C THR A 126 -5.34 4.39 -1.39
N LEU A 127 -6.23 4.09 -2.35
CA LEU A 127 -7.20 3.01 -2.23
C LEU A 127 -6.51 1.65 -2.02
N PHE A 128 -5.56 1.30 -2.87
CA PHE A 128 -4.84 0.04 -2.74
C PHE A 128 -3.96 -0.03 -1.48
N ASN A 129 -3.54 1.11 -0.93
CA ASN A 129 -2.82 1.16 0.34
C ASN A 129 -3.69 0.83 1.56
N TRP A 130 -5.01 0.83 1.44
CA TRP A 130 -5.89 0.34 2.52
C TRP A 130 -5.63 -1.13 2.87
N ILE A 131 -5.15 -1.91 1.91
CA ILE A 131 -4.73 -3.31 2.13
C ILE A 131 -3.20 -3.47 2.08
N GLY A 132 -2.47 -2.35 2.12
CA GLY A 132 -1.02 -2.35 2.21
C GLY A 132 -0.26 -2.68 0.93
N LEU A 133 -0.90 -2.68 -0.26
CA LEU A 133 -0.27 -3.11 -1.52
C LEU A 133 0.83 -2.20 -2.03
N PHE A 134 0.64 -0.91 -1.89
CA PHE A 134 1.66 0.10 -2.18
C PHE A 134 2.16 0.77 -0.90
N LYS A 135 1.83 0.21 0.26
CA LYS A 135 2.84 0.36 1.27
C LYS A 135 4.05 -0.18 0.54
N ASP A 136 4.80 0.78 0.01
CA ASP A 136 6.18 0.58 -0.14
C ASP A 136 6.50 -0.35 1.02
N ALA A 137 7.28 -1.37 0.74
CA ALA A 137 8.30 -1.64 1.70
C ALA A 137 9.07 -0.29 1.76
N SER A 138 8.34 0.83 1.86
CA SER A 138 8.78 2.06 2.44
C SER A 138 9.13 1.56 3.78
N LEU A 139 10.33 1.06 3.73
CA LEU A 139 11.18 1.18 4.83
C LEU A 139 10.48 2.18 5.73
N GLN A 140 9.73 1.68 6.74
CA GLN A 140 9.63 2.53 7.90
C GLN A 140 11.10 2.79 8.18
N VAL A 141 11.57 3.98 7.78
CA VAL A 141 12.83 4.47 8.24
C VAL A 141 12.61 4.56 9.73
N SER A 142 12.81 3.42 10.37
CA SER A 142 13.05 3.36 11.77
C SER A 142 14.34 4.16 11.97
N LYS A 143 14.55 4.65 13.16
CA LYS A 143 15.85 5.23 13.56
C LYS A 143 17.04 4.34 13.17
N ASP A 144 16.79 3.09 12.79
CA ASP A 144 17.73 2.05 12.43
C ASP A 144 18.07 1.98 10.93
N THR A 145 17.37 2.72 10.06
CA THR A 145 17.71 2.76 8.62
C THR A 145 19.03 3.48 8.38
N ILE A 146 19.30 4.53 9.13
CA ILE A 146 20.60 5.17 9.17
C ILE A 146 21.41 4.47 10.26
N GLU A 147 22.33 3.59 9.84
CA GLU A 147 23.17 2.83 10.79
C GLU A 147 24.19 3.73 11.46
N LYS A 148 24.95 4.46 10.65
CA LYS A 148 25.99 5.41 11.12
C LYS A 148 26.33 6.43 10.06
N ILE A 149 26.97 7.51 10.49
CA ILE A 149 27.52 8.57 9.65
C ILE A 149 29.02 8.65 9.94
N GLU A 150 29.84 8.64 8.91
CA GLU A 150 31.29 8.72 9.01
C GLU A 150 31.77 9.97 8.24
N GLU A 151 32.51 10.82 8.89
CA GLU A 151 33.18 11.95 8.21
C GLU A 151 34.35 11.44 7.37
N TYR A 152 34.44 11.90 6.13
CA TYR A 152 35.49 11.56 5.18
C TYR A 152 36.10 12.83 4.57
N GLY A 153 36.91 13.54 5.33
CA GLY A 153 37.54 14.78 4.91
C GLY A 153 36.61 15.98 4.95
N ALA A 154 37.10 17.13 4.49
CA ALA A 154 36.42 18.40 4.63
C ALA A 154 35.01 18.40 4.05
N ASN A 155 34.02 18.44 4.93
CA ASN A 155 32.59 18.55 4.60
C ASN A 155 32.03 17.44 3.72
N ARG A 156 32.57 16.19 3.83
CA ARG A 156 32.09 15.01 3.13
C ARG A 156 31.81 13.89 4.12
N TYR A 157 30.68 13.19 3.91
CA TYR A 157 30.19 12.18 4.82
C TYR A 157 29.77 10.92 4.06
N TYR A 158 30.04 9.78 4.66
CA TYR A 158 29.44 8.52 4.28
C TYR A 158 28.30 8.19 5.22
N VAL A 159 27.13 7.93 4.65
CA VAL A 159 25.96 7.45 5.40
C VAL A 159 25.71 5.99 5.08
N HIS A 160 25.76 5.17 6.10
CA HIS A 160 25.48 3.74 6.01
C HIS A 160 23.99 3.50 6.24
N LEU A 161 23.35 2.89 5.29
CA LEU A 161 21.91 2.62 5.29
C LEU A 161 21.62 1.13 5.42
N ASN A 162 20.78 0.78 6.37
CA ASN A 162 20.18 -0.54 6.48
C ASN A 162 18.91 -0.59 5.64
N VAL A 163 18.96 -1.30 4.51
CA VAL A 163 17.88 -1.34 3.53
C VAL A 163 17.24 -2.71 3.55
N PRO A 164 15.97 -2.87 3.96
CA PRO A 164 15.30 -4.15 3.79
C PRO A 164 15.07 -4.42 2.31
N GLN A 165 15.35 -5.62 1.90
CA GLN A 165 15.10 -6.12 0.56
C GLN A 165 14.34 -7.44 0.68
N LYS A 166 13.34 -7.66 -0.18
CA LYS A 166 12.70 -8.97 -0.27
C LYS A 166 13.72 -10.03 -0.67
N ASN A 167 13.65 -11.18 -0.03
CA ASN A 167 14.46 -12.33 -0.44
C ASN A 167 14.14 -12.74 -1.88
N VAL A 168 15.07 -13.42 -2.53
CA VAL A 168 14.93 -13.87 -3.92
C VAL A 168 13.75 -14.84 -4.09
N ASP A 169 13.45 -15.60 -3.05
CA ASP A 169 12.31 -16.52 -2.96
C ASP A 169 10.96 -15.84 -2.64
N GLY A 170 10.98 -14.52 -2.42
CA GLY A 170 9.78 -13.74 -2.09
C GLY A 170 9.32 -13.90 -0.63
N VAL A 171 9.94 -14.77 0.16
CA VAL A 171 9.57 -15.03 1.55
C VAL A 171 10.54 -14.29 2.49
N GLY A 172 9.98 -13.34 3.28
CA GLY A 172 10.73 -12.58 4.27
C GLY A 172 11.52 -11.39 3.71
N LEU A 173 12.12 -10.64 4.63
CA LEU A 173 12.93 -9.47 4.34
C LEU A 173 14.37 -9.72 4.79
N LYS A 174 15.32 -9.43 3.91
CA LYS A 174 16.75 -9.39 4.22
C LYS A 174 17.17 -7.94 4.31
N THR A 175 17.91 -7.59 5.37
CA THR A 175 18.55 -6.28 5.46
C THR A 175 19.83 -6.28 4.65
N ILE A 176 19.94 -5.39 3.68
CA ILE A 176 21.18 -5.13 2.97
C ILE A 176 21.76 -3.79 3.40
N LYS A 177 23.09 -3.77 3.56
CA LYS A 177 23.81 -2.53 3.87
C LYS A 177 24.15 -1.81 2.58
N LYS A 178 23.79 -0.54 2.51
CA LYS A 178 24.18 0.36 1.42
C LYS A 178 24.94 1.53 2.00
N LYS A 179 25.83 2.10 1.18
CA LYS A 179 26.61 3.27 1.54
C LYS A 179 26.36 4.35 0.51
N ILE A 180 26.01 5.53 0.97
CA ILE A 180 25.93 6.74 0.13
C ILE A 180 26.94 7.76 0.62
N TRP A 181 27.38 8.62 -0.27
CA TRP A 181 28.20 9.74 0.13
C TRP A 181 27.45 11.06 -0.13
N ILE A 182 27.64 12.03 0.75
CA ILE A 182 26.89 13.27 0.76
C ILE A 182 27.77 14.40 1.31
N ASP A 183 27.59 15.61 0.81
CA ASP A 183 28.22 16.78 1.39
C ASP A 183 27.46 17.26 2.64
N GLY A 184 28.16 18.02 3.50
CA GLY A 184 27.59 18.45 4.77
C GLY A 184 26.43 19.42 4.63
N GLU A 185 26.32 20.16 3.53
CA GLU A 185 25.18 21.02 3.29
C GLU A 185 23.92 20.21 2.99
N SER A 186 24.05 19.17 2.19
CA SER A 186 22.96 18.28 1.80
C SER A 186 22.59 17.31 2.92
N LEU A 187 23.52 16.97 3.81
CA LEU A 187 23.37 15.98 4.87
C LEU A 187 22.20 16.30 5.82
N MET A 188 22.04 17.56 6.19
CA MET A 188 21.02 18.02 7.12
C MET A 188 19.72 18.50 6.43
N LYS A 189 19.68 18.50 5.10
CA LYS A 189 18.49 18.90 4.33
C LYS A 189 17.73 17.67 3.85
N LEU A 190 16.63 17.34 4.53
CA LEU A 190 15.82 16.15 4.27
C LEU A 190 15.55 15.88 2.78
N LYS A 191 15.14 16.90 2.02
CA LYS A 191 14.85 16.76 0.59
C LYS A 191 16.09 16.32 -0.20
N LEU A 192 17.21 17.01 -0.03
CA LEU A 192 18.47 16.72 -0.72
C LEU A 192 19.00 15.34 -0.32
N PHE A 193 18.91 15.00 0.96
CA PHE A 193 19.28 13.68 1.46
C PHE A 193 18.44 12.57 0.79
N CYS A 194 17.12 12.75 0.69
CA CYS A 194 16.25 11.81 0.01
C CYS A 194 16.59 11.64 -1.48
N ASP A 195 16.86 12.76 -2.17
CA ASP A 195 17.22 12.73 -3.60
C ASP A 195 18.55 11.99 -3.83
N ILE A 196 19.53 12.20 -2.96
CA ILE A 196 20.83 11.53 -3.02
C ILE A 196 20.68 10.03 -2.67
N ALA A 197 19.93 9.68 -1.63
CA ALA A 197 19.69 8.29 -1.25
C ALA A 197 18.98 7.54 -2.38
N MET A 198 18.00 8.16 -3.04
CA MET A 198 17.34 7.60 -4.21
C MET A 198 18.29 7.44 -5.39
N SER A 199 19.10 8.46 -5.68
CA SER A 199 20.04 8.45 -6.82
C SER A 199 21.11 7.38 -6.66
N GLN A 200 21.81 7.35 -5.51
CA GLN A 200 22.98 6.50 -5.29
C GLN A 200 22.63 5.09 -4.84
N ALA A 201 21.66 4.95 -3.94
CA ALA A 201 21.33 3.68 -3.31
C ALA A 201 20.01 3.05 -3.81
N LYS A 202 19.22 3.78 -4.60
CA LYS A 202 17.85 3.39 -4.97
C LYS A 202 16.98 3.12 -3.73
N VAL A 203 17.16 3.96 -2.72
CA VAL A 203 16.45 3.87 -1.44
C VAL A 203 15.49 5.04 -1.35
N TRP A 204 14.22 4.71 -1.18
CA TRP A 204 13.20 5.69 -0.86
C TRP A 204 13.17 5.91 0.65
N ILE A 205 13.37 7.14 1.09
CA ILE A 205 13.23 7.53 2.48
C ILE A 205 11.81 8.04 2.68
N PRO A 206 10.99 7.41 3.54
CA PRO A 206 9.59 7.79 3.71
C PRO A 206 9.44 9.21 4.27
N ARG A 207 8.22 9.72 4.15
CA ARG A 207 7.88 11.03 4.65
C ARG A 207 8.08 11.09 6.16
N MET A 208 9.03 11.90 6.57
CA MET A 208 9.21 12.35 7.94
C MET A 208 9.20 13.87 7.94
N THR A 209 8.98 14.47 9.10
CA THR A 209 9.12 15.91 9.24
C THR A 209 10.61 16.29 9.24
N PRO A 210 10.97 17.52 8.83
CA PRO A 210 12.35 17.99 8.93
C PRO A 210 12.91 17.85 10.35
N LYS A 211 12.09 18.07 11.38
CA LYS A 211 12.49 17.95 12.77
C LYS A 211 12.83 16.51 13.16
N GLU A 212 11.99 15.55 12.79
CA GLU A 212 12.27 14.12 13.01
C GLU A 212 13.55 13.67 12.30
N PHE A 213 13.76 14.16 11.08
CA PHE A 213 14.99 13.89 10.34
C PHE A 213 16.23 14.44 11.05
N GLU A 214 16.17 15.69 11.48
CA GLU A 214 17.25 16.33 12.23
C GLU A 214 17.58 15.59 13.52
N GLU A 215 16.57 15.20 14.29
CA GLU A 215 16.73 14.40 15.51
C GLU A 215 17.43 13.04 15.23
N ILE A 216 17.05 12.36 14.14
CA ILE A 216 17.69 11.11 13.72
C ILE A 216 19.16 11.37 13.34
N MET A 217 19.41 12.38 12.53
CA MET A 217 20.76 12.69 12.06
C MET A 217 21.66 13.05 13.23
N MET A 218 21.21 13.92 14.13
CA MET A 218 21.99 14.31 15.33
C MET A 218 22.31 13.12 16.23
N ALA A 219 21.36 12.19 16.41
CA ALA A 219 21.58 10.98 17.20
C ALA A 219 22.61 10.01 16.61
N LYS A 220 22.97 10.15 15.32
CA LYS A 220 23.95 9.27 14.63
C LYS A 220 25.32 9.94 14.43
N PHE A 221 25.44 11.25 14.72
CA PHE A 221 26.69 11.97 14.72
C PHE A 221 27.50 11.79 16.03
N TYR A 222 26.86 11.35 17.10
CA TYR A 222 27.43 11.12 18.43
C TYR A 222 27.35 9.63 18.80
#